data_a13aec93cf22d3933a37f99d0f73c0af
#
_entry.id   a13aec93cf22d3933a37f99d0f73c0af
#
_cell.length_a   1.000
_cell.length_b   1.000
_cell.length_c   1.000
_cell.angle_alpha   90.00
_cell.angle_beta   90.00
_cell.angle_gamma   90.00
#
_symmetry.space_group_name_H-M   'P 1'
#
loop_
_entity.id
_entity.type
_entity.pdbx_description
1 polymer ?
#
loop_
_entity_poly.entity_id
_entity_poly.type
_entity_poly.pdbx_seq_one_letter_code
_entity_poly.pdbx_strand_id
1 'polypeptide(L)'
;MSSLSSFLPASSSAGRSAAASAPLSRRGLFAAGTVGLASLTSLAVAAPASAQGETWTEAFMTREETREGFEIGAMDQWQVENAQFIIAVCKGHGLEEAVTTVTLITAIVESWLYNYEPAVDLDSGGLFQQRPSMGWGSAADVRHKKKAIDAFLGLGEISSAPGLLQAVPDVASWEPGQAAQTVQASAHPERYAEQVTSARTIMDRYSRKVAPFTA
;
A
#
# COMPACT_ATOMS: atom_id res chain seq x y z
N MET A 1 2.50 -27.93 50.26
CA MET A 1 1.24 -27.48 50.87
C MET A 1 0.60 -26.57 49.86
N SER A 2 -0.22 -27.11 49.02
CA SER A 2 -1.73 -27.05 48.99
C SER A 2 -2.18 -25.61 48.66
N SER A 3 -2.97 -25.30 47.68
CA SER A 3 -4.11 -25.97 47.08
C SER A 3 -4.46 -25.43 45.74
N LEU A 4 -4.96 -26.30 44.88
CA LEU A 4 -5.76 -26.13 43.68
C LEU A 4 -7.12 -25.48 44.02
N SER A 5 -7.63 -24.67 43.10
CA SER A 5 -9.07 -24.57 42.90
C SER A 5 -9.40 -24.28 41.46
N SER A 6 -9.94 -25.30 40.85
CA SER A 6 -10.64 -25.39 39.57
C SER A 6 -12.01 -24.72 39.67
N PHE A 7 -12.48 -24.02 38.64
CA PHE A 7 -13.90 -23.86 38.32
C PHE A 7 -14.12 -23.66 36.82
N LEU A 8 -14.68 -24.67 36.19
CA LEU A 8 -15.54 -24.71 35.01
C LEU A 8 -16.80 -25.46 35.43
N PRO A 9 -17.91 -25.51 34.67
CA PRO A 9 -18.45 -24.68 33.60
C PRO A 9 -19.95 -24.34 33.82
N ALA A 10 -20.57 -23.57 32.91
CA ALA A 10 -22.01 -23.71 32.69
C ALA A 10 -22.36 -23.34 31.23
N SER A 11 -22.86 -24.35 30.58
CA SER A 11 -23.55 -24.33 29.29
C SER A 11 -25.05 -24.04 29.51
N SER A 12 -25.67 -23.32 28.54
CA SER A 12 -27.12 -23.44 28.23
C SER A 12 -27.41 -22.56 27.01
N SER A 13 -27.69 -23.11 25.91
CA SER A 13 -28.86 -23.66 25.22
C SER A 13 -29.69 -22.62 24.48
N ALA A 14 -29.67 -22.77 23.16
CA ALA A 14 -30.76 -22.89 22.19
C ALA A 14 -31.89 -21.83 22.17
N GLY A 15 -32.07 -21.26 21.00
CA GLY A 15 -33.30 -20.57 20.59
C GLY A 15 -33.38 -20.53 19.06
N ARG A 16 -34.05 -21.49 18.47
CA ARG A 16 -34.51 -21.49 17.07
C ARG A 16 -35.79 -20.69 16.96
N SER A 17 -35.96 -19.90 15.90
CA SER A 17 -37.24 -19.64 15.23
C SER A 17 -36.95 -18.91 13.92
N ALA A 18 -37.16 -19.50 12.83
CA ALA A 18 -38.29 -19.81 11.98
C ALA A 18 -38.62 -18.67 11.01
N ALA A 19 -38.42 -19.01 9.81
CA ALA A 19 -38.90 -18.63 8.49
C ALA A 19 -40.19 -17.76 8.40
N ALA A 20 -40.16 -16.83 7.44
CA ALA A 20 -41.34 -16.42 6.71
C ALA A 20 -41.00 -16.17 5.25
N SER A 21 -41.72 -16.88 4.38
CA SER A 21 -41.60 -16.94 2.92
C SER A 21 -42.60 -16.00 2.26
N ALA A 22 -42.13 -15.40 1.10
CA ALA A 22 -42.89 -15.10 -0.13
C ALA A 22 -43.96 -13.97 -0.10
N PRO A 23 -44.42 -13.42 -1.27
CA PRO A 23 -44.49 -14.06 -2.58
C PRO A 23 -44.07 -13.22 -3.79
N LEU A 24 -43.88 -13.92 -4.87
CA LEU A 24 -43.81 -13.51 -6.27
C LEU A 24 -45.06 -12.77 -6.77
N SER A 25 -44.87 -11.71 -7.56
CA SER A 25 -45.91 -11.22 -8.46
C SER A 25 -45.40 -11.09 -9.87
N ARG A 26 -46.22 -11.56 -10.76
CA ARG A 26 -46.02 -11.87 -12.17
C ARG A 26 -46.30 -10.65 -13.07
N ARG A 27 -45.69 -10.71 -14.26
CA ARG A 27 -46.21 -10.33 -15.59
C ARG A 27 -45.91 -8.94 -16.15
N GLY A 28 -45.24 -9.03 -17.26
CA GLY A 28 -45.17 -8.01 -18.30
C GLY A 28 -44.31 -8.50 -19.47
N LEU A 29 -44.86 -9.37 -20.31
CA LEU A 29 -44.30 -9.74 -21.60
C LEU A 29 -44.55 -8.59 -22.56
N PHE A 30 -43.55 -8.09 -23.28
CA PHE A 30 -43.69 -7.64 -24.67
C PHE A 30 -42.46 -8.03 -25.47
N ALA A 31 -42.76 -8.69 -26.57
CA ALA A 31 -41.83 -9.20 -27.54
C ALA A 31 -41.60 -8.19 -28.66
N ALA A 32 -40.51 -8.41 -29.34
CA ALA A 32 -40.20 -8.16 -30.74
C ALA A 32 -39.30 -6.97 -31.07
N GLY A 33 -38.22 -7.28 -31.78
CA GLY A 33 -37.42 -6.33 -32.58
C GLY A 33 -35.98 -6.78 -32.71
N THR A 34 -35.73 -7.75 -33.57
CA THR A 34 -34.41 -8.11 -34.10
C THR A 34 -33.78 -6.96 -34.85
N VAL A 35 -32.57 -6.54 -34.51
CA VAL A 35 -31.53 -6.16 -35.48
C VAL A 35 -30.19 -6.47 -34.84
N GLY A 36 -29.45 -7.37 -35.45
CA GLY A 36 -28.07 -7.68 -35.04
C GLY A 36 -27.15 -6.51 -35.36
N LEU A 37 -26.44 -6.08 -34.32
CA LEU A 37 -25.23 -5.30 -34.45
C LEU A 37 -24.14 -6.07 -33.72
N ALA A 38 -23.22 -6.62 -34.50
CA ALA A 38 -22.00 -7.20 -34.00
C ALA A 38 -21.23 -6.12 -33.23
N SER A 39 -21.28 -6.20 -31.93
CA SER A 39 -20.40 -5.42 -31.06
C SER A 39 -18.99 -5.96 -31.23
N LEU A 40 -18.21 -5.28 -32.07
CA LEU A 40 -16.77 -5.37 -32.00
C LEU A 40 -16.33 -4.85 -30.63
N THR A 41 -16.08 -5.77 -29.69
CA THR A 41 -15.33 -5.45 -28.51
C THR A 41 -13.91 -5.08 -28.95
N SER A 42 -13.70 -3.79 -29.19
CA SER A 42 -12.35 -3.25 -29.28
C SER A 42 -11.69 -3.49 -27.94
N LEU A 43 -10.73 -4.43 -27.88
CA LEU A 43 -9.72 -4.42 -26.87
C LEU A 43 -9.07 -3.03 -26.96
N ALA A 44 -9.37 -2.16 -26.03
CA ALA A 44 -8.59 -0.96 -25.81
C ALA A 44 -7.22 -1.46 -25.33
N VAL A 45 -6.29 -1.58 -26.25
CA VAL A 45 -4.87 -1.60 -25.93
C VAL A 45 -4.64 -0.24 -25.26
N ALA A 46 -4.42 -0.24 -23.94
CA ALA A 46 -4.01 0.96 -23.24
C ALA A 46 -2.78 1.51 -23.97
N ALA A 47 -2.93 2.69 -24.55
CA ALA A 47 -1.82 3.41 -25.15
C ALA A 47 -0.72 3.56 -24.10
N PRO A 48 0.58 3.49 -24.49
CA PRO A 48 1.65 3.80 -23.55
C PRO A 48 1.39 5.21 -23.02
N ALA A 49 1.42 5.36 -21.69
CA ALA A 49 1.29 6.65 -21.02
C ALA A 49 2.31 7.61 -21.66
N SER A 50 1.81 8.52 -22.46
CA SER A 50 2.61 9.58 -23.05
C SER A 50 3.05 10.51 -21.90
N ALA A 51 4.29 10.95 -21.95
CA ALA A 51 4.96 11.86 -21.04
C ALA A 51 4.30 13.25 -21.00
N GLN A 52 3.10 13.32 -20.47
CA GLN A 52 2.42 14.55 -20.09
C GLN A 52 2.02 14.36 -18.65
N GLY A 53 2.61 15.17 -17.77
CA GLY A 53 2.49 15.20 -16.33
C GLY A 53 1.40 14.31 -15.73
N GLU A 54 1.77 13.11 -15.31
CA GLU A 54 0.86 12.26 -14.56
C GLU A 54 0.40 13.04 -13.33
N THR A 55 -0.88 13.33 -13.25
CA THR A 55 -1.47 13.94 -12.05
C THR A 55 -1.60 12.83 -11.00
N TRP A 56 -0.62 12.78 -10.11
CA TRP A 56 -0.63 11.87 -8.98
C TRP A 56 -1.67 12.32 -7.96
N THR A 57 -2.52 11.41 -7.51
CA THR A 57 -3.53 11.72 -6.50
C THR A 57 -2.96 11.55 -5.09
N GLU A 58 -3.33 12.45 -4.18
CA GLU A 58 -3.07 12.32 -2.74
C GLU A 58 -4.21 11.53 -2.05
N ALA A 59 -4.75 10.52 -2.74
CA ALA A 59 -5.84 9.74 -2.20
C ALA A 59 -5.44 9.06 -0.88
N PHE A 60 -6.28 9.23 0.12
CA PHE A 60 -6.16 8.61 1.43
C PHE A 60 -7.12 7.44 1.54
N MET A 61 -6.74 6.45 2.34
CA MET A 61 -7.52 5.25 2.55
C MET A 61 -7.68 4.99 4.04
N THR A 62 -8.85 4.52 4.44
CA THR A 62 -9.05 3.92 5.76
C THR A 62 -8.75 2.43 5.72
N ARG A 63 -8.58 1.80 6.88
CA ARG A 63 -8.36 0.34 6.95
C ARG A 63 -9.53 -0.45 6.37
N GLU A 64 -10.75 0.04 6.54
CA GLU A 64 -11.97 -0.60 6.05
C GLU A 64 -12.09 -0.58 4.51
N GLU A 65 -11.45 0.41 3.87
CA GLU A 65 -11.45 0.56 2.41
C GLU A 65 -10.35 -0.24 1.73
N THR A 66 -9.41 -0.80 2.51
CA THR A 66 -8.24 -1.51 1.99
C THR A 66 -8.35 -3.00 2.18
N ARG A 67 -7.60 -3.75 1.38
CA ARG A 67 -7.47 -5.20 1.54
C ARG A 67 -6.48 -5.48 2.66
N GLU A 68 -6.73 -6.53 3.42
CA GLU A 68 -5.79 -7.01 4.41
C GLU A 68 -4.66 -7.81 3.72
N GLY A 69 -3.41 -7.45 4.04
CA GLY A 69 -2.22 -8.08 3.49
C GLY A 69 -1.80 -7.56 2.12
N PHE A 70 -0.66 -8.04 1.65
CA PHE A 70 -0.06 -7.70 0.36
C PHE A 70 0.18 -8.94 -0.48
N GLU A 71 -0.32 -8.93 -1.71
CA GLU A 71 -0.09 -9.98 -2.71
C GLU A 71 0.27 -9.34 -4.06
N ILE A 72 1.51 -9.56 -4.53
CA ILE A 72 2.04 -8.96 -5.76
C ILE A 72 1.23 -9.30 -7.01
N GLY A 73 0.56 -10.45 -7.04
CA GLY A 73 -0.30 -10.90 -8.13
C GLY A 73 -1.68 -10.27 -8.15
N ALA A 74 -2.10 -9.65 -7.06
CA ALA A 74 -3.45 -9.12 -6.85
C ALA A 74 -3.47 -7.67 -6.36
N MET A 75 -2.44 -6.88 -6.69
CA MET A 75 -2.40 -5.45 -6.40
C MET A 75 -3.60 -4.73 -7.02
N ASP A 76 -4.28 -3.92 -6.23
CA ASP A 76 -5.33 -3.04 -6.72
C ASP A 76 -4.77 -1.74 -7.33
N GLN A 77 -5.66 -0.88 -7.84
CA GLN A 77 -5.25 0.35 -8.51
C GLN A 77 -4.47 1.31 -7.59
N TRP A 78 -4.80 1.37 -6.30
CA TRP A 78 -4.15 2.27 -5.34
C TRP A 78 -2.75 1.81 -5.00
N GLN A 79 -2.58 0.50 -4.81
CA GLN A 79 -1.27 -0.11 -4.59
C GLN A 79 -0.36 0.07 -5.80
N VAL A 80 -0.91 -0.10 -7.01
CA VAL A 80 -0.18 0.11 -8.27
C VAL A 80 0.22 1.58 -8.42
N GLU A 81 -0.71 2.52 -8.23
CA GLU A 81 -0.43 3.96 -8.30
C GLU A 81 0.65 4.38 -7.30
N ASN A 82 0.52 3.95 -6.05
CA ASN A 82 1.50 4.31 -5.01
C ASN A 82 2.88 3.70 -5.27
N ALA A 83 2.95 2.46 -5.78
CA ALA A 83 4.22 1.86 -6.19
C ALA A 83 4.87 2.63 -7.35
N GLN A 84 4.09 3.02 -8.35
CA GLN A 84 4.57 3.83 -9.48
C GLN A 84 4.99 5.21 -9.02
N PHE A 85 4.27 5.83 -8.08
CA PHE A 85 4.64 7.13 -7.52
C PHE A 85 5.98 7.09 -6.77
N ILE A 86 6.22 6.05 -5.97
CA ILE A 86 7.53 5.82 -5.31
C ILE A 86 8.64 5.74 -6.37
N ILE A 87 8.43 4.95 -7.43
CA ILE A 87 9.41 4.83 -8.53
C ILE A 87 9.64 6.18 -9.20
N ALA A 88 8.58 6.94 -9.49
CA ALA A 88 8.68 8.25 -10.12
C ALA A 88 9.52 9.23 -9.28
N VAL A 89 9.25 9.30 -7.98
CA VAL A 89 9.97 10.18 -7.05
C VAL A 89 11.45 9.81 -6.95
N CYS A 90 11.76 8.52 -6.76
CA CYS A 90 13.15 8.06 -6.70
C CYS A 90 13.90 8.37 -8.00
N LYS A 91 13.28 8.18 -9.15
CA LYS A 91 13.84 8.58 -10.45
C LYS A 91 14.02 10.09 -10.58
N GLY A 92 13.05 10.87 -10.10
CA GLY A 92 13.14 12.34 -10.10
C GLY A 92 14.34 12.84 -9.31
N HIS A 93 14.73 12.14 -8.26
CA HIS A 93 15.96 12.40 -7.49
C HIS A 93 17.22 11.76 -8.10
N GLY A 94 17.13 11.02 -9.21
CA GLY A 94 18.26 10.33 -9.82
C GLY A 94 18.83 9.18 -8.99
N LEU A 95 18.00 8.55 -8.15
CA LEU A 95 18.43 7.51 -7.23
C LEU A 95 18.55 6.15 -7.93
N GLU A 96 19.46 5.32 -7.43
CA GLU A 96 19.70 3.96 -7.92
C GLU A 96 18.51 3.02 -7.64
N GLU A 97 18.40 1.93 -8.42
CA GLU A 97 17.36 0.92 -8.26
C GLU A 97 17.37 0.26 -6.88
N ALA A 98 18.54 0.12 -6.26
CA ALA A 98 18.67 -0.41 -4.90
C ALA A 98 17.90 0.43 -3.88
N VAL A 99 18.03 1.76 -3.95
CA VAL A 99 17.31 2.71 -3.09
C VAL A 99 15.81 2.61 -3.32
N THR A 100 15.38 2.59 -4.59
CA THR A 100 13.96 2.45 -4.94
C THR A 100 13.39 1.12 -4.43
N THR A 101 14.15 0.03 -4.53
CA THR A 101 13.75 -1.29 -4.04
C THR A 101 13.53 -1.28 -2.52
N VAL A 102 14.45 -0.70 -1.75
CA VAL A 102 14.31 -0.55 -0.28
C VAL A 102 13.09 0.31 0.08
N THR A 103 12.85 1.39 -0.65
CA THR A 103 11.69 2.26 -0.45
C THR A 103 10.38 1.51 -0.68
N LEU A 104 10.30 0.69 -1.74
CA LEU A 104 9.14 -0.17 -2.02
C LEU A 104 8.93 -1.23 -0.94
N ILE A 105 10.00 -1.94 -0.52
CA ILE A 105 9.94 -2.92 0.57
C ILE A 105 9.31 -2.29 1.81
N THR A 106 9.79 -1.11 2.19
CA THR A 106 9.30 -0.42 3.38
C THR A 106 7.82 -0.07 3.26
N ALA A 107 7.39 0.52 2.16
CA ALA A 107 5.99 0.87 1.95
C ALA A 107 5.07 -0.38 1.90
N ILE A 108 5.54 -1.51 1.36
CA ILE A 108 4.79 -2.78 1.39
C ILE A 108 4.60 -3.25 2.84
N VAL A 109 5.65 -3.27 3.65
CA VAL A 109 5.59 -3.78 5.03
C VAL A 109 4.75 -2.89 5.92
N GLU A 110 4.92 -1.56 5.81
CA GLU A 110 4.29 -0.60 6.71
C GLU A 110 2.80 -0.39 6.43
N SER A 111 2.43 -0.37 5.15
CA SER A 111 1.08 0.04 4.76
C SER A 111 0.46 -0.82 3.66
N TRP A 112 1.12 -1.87 3.19
CA TRP A 112 0.71 -2.62 1.99
C TRP A 112 0.56 -1.72 0.75
N LEU A 113 1.37 -0.66 0.66
CA LEU A 113 1.29 0.38 -0.37
C LEU A 113 0.02 1.24 -0.33
N TYR A 114 -0.68 1.34 0.80
CA TYR A 114 -1.79 2.26 0.97
C TYR A 114 -1.36 3.53 1.72
N ASN A 115 -1.88 4.67 1.30
CA ASN A 115 -1.67 5.93 2.00
C ASN A 115 -2.75 6.12 3.06
N TYR A 116 -2.49 5.66 4.28
CA TYR A 116 -3.49 5.63 5.34
C TYR A 116 -3.77 6.98 6.00
N GLU A 117 -5.08 7.28 6.17
CA GLU A 117 -5.64 8.30 7.04
C GLU A 117 -7.00 7.79 7.59
N PRO A 118 -7.30 7.88 8.86
CA PRO A 118 -6.51 8.41 10.00
C PRO A 118 -5.36 7.52 10.42
N ALA A 119 -4.68 7.89 11.52
CA ALA A 119 -3.63 7.08 12.12
C ALA A 119 -4.15 5.66 12.46
N VAL A 120 -3.37 4.65 12.11
CA VAL A 120 -3.73 3.25 12.32
C VAL A 120 -3.21 2.73 13.66
N ASP A 121 -2.00 3.16 14.03
CA ASP A 121 -1.38 2.85 15.31
C ASP A 121 -0.68 4.10 15.84
N LEU A 122 -0.95 4.45 17.09
CA LEU A 122 -0.45 5.65 17.75
C LEU A 122 -0.74 6.89 16.88
N ASP A 123 0.32 7.62 16.48
CA ASP A 123 0.24 8.78 15.58
C ASP A 123 0.80 8.51 14.18
N SER A 124 1.01 7.23 13.82
CA SER A 124 1.56 6.82 12.53
C SER A 124 0.63 7.15 11.36
N GLY A 125 1.19 7.44 10.20
CA GLY A 125 0.38 7.76 9.02
C GLY A 125 1.11 7.55 7.70
N GLY A 126 0.31 7.52 6.64
CA GLY A 126 0.80 7.49 5.27
C GLY A 126 1.40 6.16 4.84
N LEU A 127 2.12 6.20 3.72
CA LEU A 127 2.75 5.03 3.07
C LEU A 127 3.79 4.31 3.93
N PHE A 128 4.49 5.03 4.80
CA PHE A 128 5.60 4.50 5.61
C PHE A 128 5.26 4.40 7.08
N GLN A 129 4.01 4.63 7.46
CA GLN A 129 3.56 4.66 8.86
C GLN A 129 4.47 5.50 9.77
N GLN A 130 4.96 6.61 9.20
CA GLN A 130 5.83 7.55 9.88
C GLN A 130 5.09 8.23 11.03
N ARG A 131 5.79 8.47 12.14
CA ARG A 131 5.22 9.05 13.35
C ARG A 131 5.70 10.49 13.56
N PRO A 132 4.79 11.47 13.58
CA PRO A 132 5.14 12.85 13.95
C PRO A 132 5.88 12.97 15.27
N SER A 133 5.46 12.23 16.30
CA SER A 133 6.11 12.22 17.61
C SER A 133 7.56 11.70 17.58
N MET A 134 7.97 10.99 16.52
CA MET A 134 9.31 10.47 16.32
C MET A 134 10.15 11.33 15.38
N GLY A 135 9.68 12.53 15.03
CA GLY A 135 10.43 13.50 14.25
C GLY A 135 10.31 13.35 12.73
N TRP A 136 9.33 12.61 12.22
CA TRP A 136 9.12 12.41 10.79
C TRP A 136 8.38 13.55 10.07
N GLY A 137 8.10 14.64 10.75
CA GLY A 137 7.33 15.77 10.25
C GLY A 137 5.99 15.93 10.96
N SER A 138 5.12 16.78 10.44
CA SER A 138 3.75 16.94 10.97
C SER A 138 2.84 15.79 10.54
N ALA A 139 1.65 15.69 11.17
CA ALA A 139 0.63 14.72 10.76
C ALA A 139 0.18 14.89 9.31
N ALA A 140 0.21 16.10 8.77
CA ALA A 140 -0.09 16.36 7.36
C ALA A 140 1.08 15.96 6.46
N ASP A 141 2.32 16.15 6.89
CA ASP A 141 3.50 15.83 6.08
C ASP A 141 3.66 14.33 5.89
N VAL A 142 3.50 13.52 6.95
CA VAL A 142 3.63 12.05 6.86
C VAL A 142 2.54 11.40 6.00
N ARG A 143 1.45 12.11 5.72
CA ARG A 143 0.37 11.66 4.82
C ARG A 143 0.49 12.19 3.41
N HIS A 144 1.26 13.25 3.19
CA HIS A 144 1.56 13.77 1.86
C HIS A 144 2.61 12.87 1.19
N LYS A 145 2.21 12.08 0.19
CA LYS A 145 3.04 11.01 -0.39
C LYS A 145 4.46 11.45 -0.76
N LYS A 146 4.59 12.57 -1.49
CA LYS A 146 5.92 13.07 -1.89
C LYS A 146 6.80 13.41 -0.68
N LYS A 147 6.24 14.13 0.30
CA LYS A 147 6.98 14.54 1.51
C LYS A 147 7.38 13.33 2.36
N ALA A 148 6.47 12.35 2.49
CA ALA A 148 6.73 11.12 3.23
C ALA A 148 7.85 10.29 2.58
N ILE A 149 7.87 10.21 1.24
CA ILE A 149 8.95 9.56 0.49
C ILE A 149 10.27 10.32 0.70
N ASP A 150 10.27 11.63 0.56
CA ASP A 150 11.48 12.44 0.76
C ASP A 150 12.02 12.32 2.19
N ALA A 151 11.15 12.35 3.19
CA ALA A 151 11.53 12.13 4.59
C ALA A 151 12.15 10.74 4.77
N PHE A 152 11.52 9.67 4.24
CA PHE A 152 12.07 8.33 4.29
C PHE A 152 13.46 8.23 3.62
N LEU A 153 13.64 8.88 2.48
CA LEU A 153 14.92 8.93 1.79
C LEU A 153 15.96 9.79 2.52
N GLY A 154 15.52 10.73 3.35
CA GLY A 154 16.37 11.73 4.00
C GLY A 154 16.73 12.90 3.10
N LEU A 155 15.85 13.26 2.15
CA LEU A 155 16.04 14.33 1.16
C LEU A 155 15.20 15.57 1.46
N GLY A 156 14.29 15.52 2.43
CA GLY A 156 13.42 16.63 2.78
C GLY A 156 13.89 17.38 4.03
N GLU A 157 13.36 18.59 4.22
CA GLU A 157 13.63 19.42 5.40
C GLU A 157 12.62 19.19 6.54
N ILE A 158 11.59 18.38 6.31
CA ILE A 158 10.48 18.19 7.26
C ILE A 158 10.76 17.20 8.37
N SER A 159 11.73 16.30 8.18
CA SER A 159 12.07 15.24 9.11
C SER A 159 13.37 15.55 9.85
N SER A 160 13.35 15.36 11.17
CA SER A 160 14.56 15.34 12.00
C SER A 160 15.09 13.90 12.23
N ALA A 161 14.31 12.89 11.85
CA ALA A 161 14.75 11.50 11.85
C ALA A 161 15.70 11.25 10.67
N PRO A 162 16.75 10.44 10.85
CA PRO A 162 17.64 10.08 9.74
C PRO A 162 16.89 9.19 8.73
N GLY A 163 16.90 9.60 7.46
CA GLY A 163 16.34 8.78 6.39
C GLY A 163 17.33 7.75 5.85
N LEU A 164 16.90 7.01 4.83
CA LEU A 164 17.64 5.87 4.28
C LEU A 164 19.08 6.24 3.85
N LEU A 165 19.26 7.34 3.14
CA LEU A 165 20.56 7.72 2.61
C LEU A 165 21.55 8.22 3.68
N GLN A 166 21.06 8.62 4.87
CA GLN A 166 21.91 8.92 6.02
C GLN A 166 22.22 7.69 6.84
N ALA A 167 21.21 6.83 7.05
CA ALA A 167 21.36 5.63 7.88
C ALA A 167 22.13 4.51 7.16
N VAL A 168 22.05 4.47 5.82
CA VAL A 168 22.66 3.44 4.96
C VAL A 168 23.35 4.11 3.78
N PRO A 169 24.56 4.63 3.92
CA PRO A 169 25.24 5.46 2.89
C PRO A 169 25.49 4.74 1.55
N ASP A 170 25.68 3.43 1.56
CA ASP A 170 25.90 2.60 0.35
C ASP A 170 24.82 1.52 0.29
N VAL A 171 23.59 1.95 -0.04
CA VAL A 171 22.40 1.08 -0.05
C VAL A 171 22.59 -0.14 -0.97
N ALA A 172 23.32 0.00 -2.08
CA ALA A 172 23.53 -1.07 -3.05
C ALA A 172 24.36 -2.24 -2.50
N SER A 173 25.20 -1.99 -1.48
CA SER A 173 26.02 -3.02 -0.83
C SER A 173 25.29 -3.78 0.28
N TRP A 174 24.08 -3.34 0.65
CA TRP A 174 23.30 -3.93 1.73
C TRP A 174 22.30 -4.95 1.22
N GLU A 175 21.94 -5.90 2.08
CA GLU A 175 20.76 -6.71 1.87
C GLU A 175 19.53 -5.78 2.02
N PRO A 176 18.61 -5.73 1.01
CA PRO A 176 17.57 -4.70 0.99
C PRO A 176 16.63 -4.69 2.20
N GLY A 177 16.28 -5.86 2.74
CA GLY A 177 15.45 -5.96 3.94
C GLY A 177 16.16 -5.42 5.18
N GLN A 178 17.48 -5.62 5.30
CA GLN A 178 18.27 -5.05 6.40
C GLN A 178 18.39 -3.53 6.30
N ALA A 179 18.54 -3.00 5.09
CA ALA A 179 18.56 -1.56 4.87
C ALA A 179 17.24 -0.91 5.30
N ALA A 180 16.10 -1.50 4.91
CA ALA A 180 14.77 -1.05 5.35
C ALA A 180 14.62 -1.10 6.87
N GLN A 181 15.00 -2.21 7.50
CA GLN A 181 14.96 -2.39 8.94
C GLN A 181 15.80 -1.35 9.71
N THR A 182 16.96 -0.96 9.15
CA THR A 182 17.85 0.02 9.78
C THR A 182 17.17 1.39 9.94
N VAL A 183 16.32 1.77 9.00
CA VAL A 183 15.56 3.04 9.06
C VAL A 183 14.35 2.91 9.98
N GLN A 184 13.60 1.82 9.87
CA GLN A 184 12.32 1.64 10.56
C GLN A 184 12.44 1.15 12.00
N ALA A 185 13.53 0.47 12.34
CA ALA A 185 13.76 -0.10 13.68
C ALA A 185 12.56 -0.91 14.23
N SER A 186 11.88 -1.64 13.32
CA SER A 186 10.70 -2.45 13.64
C SER A 186 11.01 -3.61 14.58
N ALA A 187 10.03 -4.01 15.38
CA ALA A 187 10.10 -5.24 16.19
C ALA A 187 10.07 -6.54 15.35
N HIS A 188 9.77 -6.44 14.04
CA HIS A 188 9.60 -7.55 13.10
C HIS A 188 10.50 -7.42 11.87
N PRO A 189 11.84 -7.52 12.03
CA PRO A 189 12.80 -7.29 10.95
C PRO A 189 12.65 -8.28 9.78
N GLU A 190 12.20 -9.50 10.04
CA GLU A 190 11.99 -10.56 9.03
C GLU A 190 11.00 -10.15 7.95
N ARG A 191 10.00 -9.33 8.27
CA ARG A 191 8.94 -8.91 7.33
C ARG A 191 9.48 -8.14 6.13
N TYR A 192 10.56 -7.38 6.31
CA TYR A 192 11.18 -6.64 5.20
C TYR A 192 11.90 -7.57 4.23
N ALA A 193 12.61 -8.58 4.74
CA ALA A 193 13.28 -9.57 3.90
C ALA A 193 12.29 -10.38 3.03
N GLU A 194 11.10 -10.68 3.57
CA GLU A 194 10.03 -11.38 2.86
C GLU A 194 9.52 -10.60 1.63
N GLN A 195 9.62 -9.26 1.62
CA GLN A 195 9.10 -8.42 0.55
C GLN A 195 10.12 -8.07 -0.55
N VAL A 196 11.35 -8.54 -0.46
CA VAL A 196 12.40 -8.28 -1.47
C VAL A 196 11.97 -8.73 -2.86
N THR A 197 11.43 -9.95 -2.98
CA THR A 197 10.96 -10.48 -4.27
C THR A 197 9.78 -9.68 -4.81
N SER A 198 8.85 -9.28 -3.96
CA SER A 198 7.70 -8.45 -4.33
C SER A 198 8.15 -7.08 -4.88
N ALA A 199 9.05 -6.40 -4.18
CA ALA A 199 9.58 -5.11 -4.60
C ALA A 199 10.34 -5.19 -5.94
N ARG A 200 11.18 -6.19 -6.11
CA ARG A 200 11.87 -6.44 -7.39
C ARG A 200 10.89 -6.72 -8.54
N THR A 201 9.84 -7.47 -8.30
CA THR A 201 8.79 -7.72 -9.29
C THR A 201 8.06 -6.42 -9.68
N ILE A 202 7.81 -5.52 -8.73
CA ILE A 202 7.26 -4.19 -9.00
C ILE A 202 8.23 -3.38 -9.87
N MET A 203 9.52 -3.36 -9.54
CA MET A 203 10.54 -2.69 -10.33
C MET A 203 10.59 -3.21 -11.76
N ASP A 204 10.65 -4.52 -11.96
CA ASP A 204 10.66 -5.14 -13.29
C ASP A 204 9.43 -4.78 -14.12
N ARG A 205 8.27 -4.72 -13.46
CA ARG A 205 6.97 -4.47 -14.12
C ARG A 205 6.78 -3.01 -14.52
N TYR A 206 7.23 -2.08 -13.68
CA TYR A 206 6.86 -0.67 -13.80
C TYR A 206 8.03 0.29 -14.06
N SER A 207 9.27 -0.01 -13.68
CA SER A 207 10.36 0.98 -13.71
C SER A 207 10.58 1.58 -15.10
N ARG A 208 10.50 0.78 -16.17
CA ARG A 208 10.69 1.28 -17.54
C ARG A 208 9.53 2.11 -18.07
N LYS A 209 8.36 2.02 -17.45
CA LYS A 209 7.12 2.68 -17.91
C LYS A 209 6.86 4.00 -17.19
N VAL A 210 7.40 4.15 -15.99
CA VAL A 210 7.19 5.32 -15.14
C VAL A 210 8.24 6.37 -15.45
N ALA A 211 7.77 7.58 -15.77
CA ALA A 211 8.63 8.76 -15.94
C ALA A 211 9.15 9.27 -14.59
N PRO A 212 10.30 9.96 -14.55
CA PRO A 212 10.74 10.65 -13.36
C PRO A 212 9.71 11.70 -12.91
N PHE A 213 9.49 11.81 -11.61
CA PHE A 213 8.68 12.88 -11.04
C PHE A 213 9.40 14.23 -11.25
N THR A 214 8.66 15.19 -11.78
CA THR A 214 9.13 16.59 -11.92
C THR A 214 8.24 17.46 -11.05
N ALA A 215 8.84 18.21 -10.11
CA ALA A 215 8.14 19.16 -9.25
C ALA A 215 7.68 20.40 -10.03
#